data_ec526333eeed353c424ac560b8d20ef4
#
_entry.id   ec526333eeed353c424ac560b8d20ef4
#
_cell.length_a   1.000
_cell.length_b   1.000
_cell.length_c   1.000
_cell.angle_alpha   90.00
_cell.angle_beta   90.00
_cell.angle_gamma   90.00
#
_symmetry.space_group_name_H-M   'P 1'
#
loop_
_entity.id
_entity.type
_entity.pdbx_description
1 polymer ?
#
loop_
_entity_poly.entity_id
_entity_poly.type
_entity_poly.pdbx_seq_one_letter_code
_entity_poly.pdbx_strand_id
1 'polypeptide(L)'
;YFTDLAIAEVKRIENLISDWIPTTQISLVNKNAGIQAVRVDSEVYELVERAIKISQLTEGAFDISYASMDKIWKFDGSMTVMPTEVAIKKSVAKIGYKNIILNKEDQTIFLKLEGMKLGLGGIGQGYIADKVKTVLLTNGCSSGIVNVSGDINAWGKQSNQKPWTVGIVNPMNKNKVFATFPLENSSVETSGNYEKYVIFNGIRYSHIIDPRTGYPATGIVSVSVFAKQTEIADALATGIFVLGVEVGLDLVNQLKGIECIIVDDKGKIHSSKGIDIKKYTK
;
A
#
# COMPACT_ATOMS: atom_id res chain seq x y z
N TYR A 1 17.00 -15.19 -18.27
CA TYR A 1 17.69 -15.32 -16.97
C TYR A 1 17.20 -14.30 -15.94
N PHE A 2 17.35 -12.97 -16.15
CA PHE A 2 16.89 -11.97 -15.14
C PHE A 2 15.37 -11.99 -14.96
N THR A 3 14.61 -12.18 -16.02
CA THR A 3 13.15 -12.32 -15.97
C THR A 3 12.75 -13.57 -15.16
N ASP A 4 13.44 -14.67 -15.34
CA ASP A 4 13.16 -15.91 -14.63
C ASP A 4 13.44 -15.76 -13.12
N LEU A 5 14.54 -15.07 -12.76
CA LEU A 5 14.85 -14.74 -11.36
C LEU A 5 13.76 -13.84 -10.74
N ALA A 6 13.33 -12.82 -11.48
CA ALA A 6 12.27 -11.92 -11.02
C ALA A 6 10.95 -12.69 -10.78
N ILE A 7 10.52 -13.52 -11.73
CA ILE A 7 9.30 -14.32 -11.62
C ILE A 7 9.41 -15.33 -10.47
N ALA A 8 10.56 -15.97 -10.29
CA ALA A 8 10.79 -16.90 -9.21
C ALA A 8 10.65 -16.21 -7.83
N GLU A 9 11.22 -15.00 -7.69
CA GLU A 9 11.14 -14.24 -6.45
C GLU A 9 9.72 -13.75 -6.16
N VAL A 10 8.99 -13.27 -7.16
CA VAL A 10 7.55 -12.92 -7.02
C VAL A 10 6.77 -14.12 -6.46
N LYS A 11 6.92 -15.29 -7.10
CA LYS A 11 6.23 -16.52 -6.66
C LYS A 11 6.65 -16.96 -5.25
N ARG A 12 7.93 -16.83 -4.93
CA ARG A 12 8.44 -17.16 -3.58
C ARG A 12 7.74 -16.32 -2.51
N ILE A 13 7.69 -15.01 -2.73
CA ILE A 13 7.08 -14.09 -1.77
C ILE A 13 5.56 -14.28 -1.72
N GLU A 14 4.90 -14.45 -2.85
CA GLU A 14 3.46 -14.73 -2.89
C GLU A 14 3.12 -15.97 -2.06
N ASN A 15 3.88 -17.06 -2.20
CA ASN A 15 3.72 -18.28 -1.40
C ASN A 15 4.06 -18.09 0.09
N LEU A 16 4.74 -17.01 0.45
CA LEU A 16 5.11 -16.71 1.82
C LEU A 16 4.05 -15.88 2.54
N ILE A 17 3.52 -14.83 1.86
CA ILE A 17 2.73 -13.78 2.52
C ILE A 17 1.28 -13.64 2.05
N SER A 18 0.85 -14.29 0.96
CA SER A 18 -0.51 -14.14 0.44
C SER A 18 -1.54 -14.67 1.44
N ASP A 19 -2.55 -13.88 1.75
CA ASP A 19 -3.70 -14.29 2.58
C ASP A 19 -4.78 -15.05 1.78
N TRP A 20 -4.61 -15.14 0.45
CA TRP A 20 -5.48 -15.91 -0.46
C TRP A 20 -5.05 -17.37 -0.62
N ILE A 21 -3.75 -17.67 -0.44
CA ILE A 21 -3.20 -19.02 -0.51
C ILE A 21 -3.30 -19.67 0.87
N PRO A 22 -4.04 -20.76 1.05
CA PRO A 22 -4.33 -21.33 2.38
C PRO A 22 -3.12 -21.87 3.15
N THR A 23 -2.02 -22.11 2.44
CA THR A 23 -0.81 -22.75 2.97
C THR A 23 0.28 -21.75 3.38
N THR A 24 0.10 -20.47 3.16
CA THR A 24 1.09 -19.45 3.53
C THR A 24 1.16 -19.24 5.04
N GLN A 25 2.25 -18.63 5.49
CA GLN A 25 2.45 -18.32 6.90
C GLN A 25 1.42 -17.29 7.40
N ILE A 26 1.07 -16.28 6.60
CA ILE A 26 0.01 -15.32 6.94
C ILE A 26 -1.35 -16.02 7.07
N SER A 27 -1.70 -16.94 6.16
CA SER A 27 -2.92 -17.74 6.27
C SER A 27 -2.94 -18.62 7.52
N LEU A 28 -1.78 -19.16 7.93
CA LEU A 28 -1.66 -19.93 9.16
C LEU A 28 -1.85 -19.05 10.41
N VAL A 29 -1.27 -17.84 10.42
CA VAL A 29 -1.51 -16.83 11.47
C VAL A 29 -2.99 -16.49 11.56
N ASN A 30 -3.65 -16.25 10.42
CA ASN A 30 -5.07 -15.93 10.36
C ASN A 30 -5.97 -17.06 10.88
N LYS A 31 -5.62 -18.32 10.62
CA LYS A 31 -6.37 -19.50 11.13
C LYS A 31 -6.25 -19.66 12.64
N ASN A 32 -5.19 -19.17 13.25
CA ASN A 32 -4.93 -19.29 14.68
C ASN A 32 -5.30 -18.01 15.46
N ALA A 33 -6.01 -17.07 14.85
CA ALA A 33 -6.45 -15.84 15.50
C ALA A 33 -7.36 -16.16 16.71
N GLY A 34 -7.01 -15.59 17.87
CA GLY A 34 -7.69 -15.83 19.14
C GLY A 34 -7.36 -17.19 19.80
N ILE A 35 -6.54 -18.04 19.17
CA ILE A 35 -6.23 -19.40 19.64
C ILE A 35 -4.81 -19.48 20.19
N GLN A 36 -3.81 -19.22 19.35
CA GLN A 36 -2.39 -19.34 19.74
C GLN A 36 -1.47 -18.50 18.85
N ALA A 37 -0.29 -18.22 19.36
CA ALA A 37 0.79 -17.60 18.59
C ALA A 37 1.34 -18.58 17.54
N VAL A 38 1.69 -18.07 16.37
CA VAL A 38 2.23 -18.85 15.25
C VAL A 38 3.65 -18.39 14.98
N ARG A 39 4.58 -19.35 14.96
CA ARG A 39 5.96 -19.10 14.54
C ARG A 39 6.01 -18.89 13.04
N VAL A 40 6.74 -17.87 12.60
CA VAL A 40 6.91 -17.50 11.20
C VAL A 40 8.40 -17.29 10.87
N ASP A 41 8.74 -17.28 9.60
CA ASP A 41 10.08 -16.92 9.16
C ASP A 41 10.42 -15.48 9.54
N SER A 42 11.70 -15.18 9.75
CA SER A 42 12.17 -13.82 10.07
C SER A 42 11.71 -12.80 9.04
N GLU A 43 11.68 -13.18 7.76
CA GLU A 43 11.24 -12.32 6.66
C GLU A 43 9.77 -11.88 6.83
N VAL A 44 8.88 -12.80 7.20
CA VAL A 44 7.45 -12.49 7.46
C VAL A 44 7.30 -11.66 8.75
N TYR A 45 8.01 -12.06 9.81
CA TYR A 45 8.01 -11.33 11.07
C TYR A 45 8.40 -9.87 10.89
N GLU A 46 9.53 -9.62 10.23
CA GLU A 46 10.05 -8.27 9.98
C GLU A 46 9.13 -7.43 9.09
N LEU A 47 8.50 -8.03 8.07
CA LEU A 47 7.53 -7.31 7.23
C LEU A 47 6.31 -6.90 8.06
N VAL A 48 5.77 -7.78 8.89
CA VAL A 48 4.65 -7.46 9.78
C VAL A 48 5.05 -6.40 10.81
N GLU A 49 6.27 -6.47 11.37
CA GLU A 49 6.79 -5.47 12.30
C GLU A 49 6.86 -4.08 11.63
N ARG A 50 7.37 -4.00 10.39
CA ARG A 50 7.42 -2.74 9.63
C ARG A 50 6.03 -2.21 9.32
N ALA A 51 5.12 -3.08 8.92
CA ALA A 51 3.72 -2.71 8.66
C ALA A 51 3.03 -2.13 9.92
N ILE A 52 3.26 -2.72 11.10
CA ILE A 52 2.77 -2.18 12.37
C ILE A 52 3.35 -0.79 12.67
N LYS A 53 4.65 -0.57 12.39
CA LYS A 53 5.26 0.76 12.55
C LYS A 53 4.60 1.82 11.66
N ILE A 54 4.22 1.46 10.43
CA ILE A 54 3.47 2.36 9.54
C ILE A 54 2.04 2.57 10.07
N SER A 55 1.40 1.53 10.60
CA SER A 55 0.10 1.66 11.25
C SER A 55 0.15 2.61 12.45
N GLN A 56 1.21 2.56 13.24
CA GLN A 56 1.44 3.51 14.34
C GLN A 56 1.64 4.93 13.84
N LEU A 57 2.47 5.11 12.81
CA LEU A 57 2.79 6.40 12.21
C LEU A 57 1.55 7.08 11.61
N THR A 58 0.64 6.29 11.02
CA THR A 58 -0.59 6.77 10.39
C THR A 58 -1.80 6.72 11.32
N GLU A 59 -1.59 6.45 12.61
CA GLU A 59 -2.67 6.32 13.61
C GLU A 59 -3.78 5.35 13.20
N GLY A 60 -3.39 4.25 12.54
CA GLY A 60 -4.30 3.21 12.05
C GLY A 60 -5.01 3.54 10.73
N ALA A 61 -4.69 4.64 10.05
CA ALA A 61 -5.19 4.91 8.71
C ALA A 61 -4.68 3.90 7.67
N PHE A 62 -3.45 3.40 7.87
CA PHE A 62 -2.97 2.16 7.29
C PHE A 62 -2.98 1.09 8.38
N ASP A 63 -3.62 -0.05 8.14
CA ASP A 63 -3.67 -1.16 9.10
C ASP A 63 -3.78 -2.50 8.37
N ILE A 64 -2.78 -3.36 8.53
CA ILE A 64 -2.77 -4.70 7.90
C ILE A 64 -3.82 -5.65 8.47
N SER A 65 -4.42 -5.33 9.62
CA SER A 65 -5.56 -6.07 10.15
C SER A 65 -6.89 -5.73 9.46
N TYR A 66 -6.88 -4.78 8.51
CA TYR A 66 -8.03 -4.44 7.67
C TYR A 66 -8.68 -5.65 6.99
N ALA A 67 -7.91 -6.69 6.69
CA ALA A 67 -8.43 -7.96 6.17
C ALA A 67 -9.48 -8.62 7.09
N SER A 68 -9.58 -8.19 8.35
CA SER A 68 -10.61 -8.63 9.32
C SER A 68 -11.99 -8.02 9.07
N MET A 69 -12.07 -7.00 8.19
CA MET A 69 -13.33 -6.31 7.91
C MET A 69 -14.34 -7.24 7.24
N ASP A 70 -15.58 -7.25 7.71
CA ASP A 70 -16.66 -7.92 6.99
C ASP A 70 -16.90 -7.23 5.64
N LYS A 71 -17.06 -8.01 4.56
CA LYS A 71 -17.23 -7.50 3.18
C LYS A 71 -18.63 -6.91 2.98
N ILE A 72 -18.91 -5.78 3.62
CA ILE A 72 -20.20 -5.07 3.53
C ILE A 72 -20.26 -4.05 2.38
N TRP A 73 -19.09 -3.63 1.85
CA TRP A 73 -18.99 -2.76 0.70
C TRP A 73 -18.71 -3.57 -0.57
N LYS A 74 -19.37 -3.19 -1.66
CA LYS A 74 -19.13 -3.77 -3.00
C LYS A 74 -18.85 -2.64 -3.98
N PHE A 75 -17.74 -2.75 -4.68
CA PHE A 75 -17.27 -1.71 -5.63
C PHE A 75 -17.32 -2.23 -7.09
N ASP A 76 -18.22 -3.15 -7.36
CA ASP A 76 -18.45 -3.80 -8.66
C ASP A 76 -19.69 -3.24 -9.42
N GLY A 77 -20.25 -2.15 -8.90
CA GLY A 77 -21.46 -1.54 -9.44
C GLY A 77 -22.79 -2.20 -9.00
N SER A 78 -22.74 -3.31 -8.25
CA SER A 78 -23.96 -4.01 -7.80
C SER A 78 -24.62 -3.39 -6.57
N MET A 79 -23.93 -2.46 -5.89
CA MET A 79 -24.38 -1.89 -4.63
C MET A 79 -25.32 -0.72 -4.86
N THR A 80 -26.58 -0.86 -4.48
CA THR A 80 -27.63 0.15 -4.64
C THR A 80 -28.04 0.83 -3.32
N VAL A 81 -27.68 0.22 -2.19
CA VAL A 81 -28.06 0.72 -0.84
C VAL A 81 -26.80 0.80 0.01
N MET A 82 -26.63 1.93 0.69
CA MET A 82 -25.52 2.14 1.62
C MET A 82 -25.71 1.25 2.87
N PRO A 83 -24.64 0.61 3.38
CA PRO A 83 -24.73 -0.14 4.64
C PRO A 83 -25.17 0.75 5.80
N THR A 84 -25.91 0.18 6.76
CA THR A 84 -26.30 0.92 7.96
C THR A 84 -25.10 1.22 8.86
N GLU A 85 -25.15 2.29 9.64
CA GLU A 85 -24.10 2.64 10.60
C GLU A 85 -23.77 1.48 11.56
N VAL A 86 -24.79 0.74 11.99
CA VAL A 86 -24.62 -0.44 12.86
C VAL A 86 -23.81 -1.52 12.15
N ALA A 87 -24.10 -1.79 10.86
CA ALA A 87 -23.36 -2.78 10.07
C ALA A 87 -21.91 -2.32 9.84
N ILE A 88 -21.71 -1.03 9.54
CA ILE A 88 -20.36 -0.45 9.35
C ILE A 88 -19.56 -0.57 10.64
N LYS A 89 -20.08 -0.14 11.77
CA LYS A 89 -19.39 -0.23 13.07
C LYS A 89 -19.07 -1.67 13.46
N LYS A 90 -19.98 -2.60 13.19
CA LYS A 90 -19.77 -4.03 13.44
C LYS A 90 -18.66 -4.60 12.56
N SER A 91 -18.60 -4.19 11.30
CA SER A 91 -17.65 -4.73 10.32
C SER A 91 -16.17 -4.47 10.67
N VAL A 92 -15.87 -3.40 11.40
CA VAL A 92 -14.50 -3.03 11.82
C VAL A 92 -14.14 -3.50 13.23
N ALA A 93 -15.04 -4.18 13.94
CA ALA A 93 -14.86 -4.55 15.35
C ALA A 93 -13.61 -5.42 15.61
N LYS A 94 -13.09 -6.10 14.60
CA LYS A 94 -11.89 -6.95 14.70
C LYS A 94 -10.63 -6.28 14.12
N ILE A 95 -10.72 -5.05 13.63
CA ILE A 95 -9.59 -4.31 13.11
C ILE A 95 -8.85 -3.62 14.26
N GLY A 96 -7.55 -3.60 14.17
CA GLY A 96 -6.70 -2.84 15.09
C GLY A 96 -5.32 -3.46 15.22
N TYR A 97 -4.31 -2.81 14.65
CA TYR A 97 -2.91 -3.24 14.71
C TYR A 97 -2.40 -3.47 16.14
N LYS A 98 -2.99 -2.81 17.15
CA LYS A 98 -2.67 -3.01 18.58
C LYS A 98 -3.04 -4.41 19.11
N ASN A 99 -3.85 -5.15 18.36
CA ASN A 99 -4.22 -6.53 18.68
C ASN A 99 -3.30 -7.55 17.99
N ILE A 100 -2.30 -7.10 17.24
CA ILE A 100 -1.26 -7.94 16.66
C ILE A 100 -0.07 -7.94 17.65
N ILE A 101 0.22 -9.11 18.24
CA ILE A 101 1.30 -9.26 19.22
C ILE A 101 2.46 -9.96 18.56
N LEU A 102 3.62 -9.32 18.62
CA LEU A 102 4.88 -9.85 18.11
C LEU A 102 5.76 -10.29 19.28
N ASN A 103 6.34 -11.48 19.18
CA ASN A 103 7.44 -11.95 20.05
C ASN A 103 8.68 -12.16 19.18
N LYS A 104 9.70 -11.33 19.41
CA LYS A 104 10.93 -11.34 18.62
C LYS A 104 11.81 -12.55 18.92
N GLU A 105 11.85 -13.01 20.15
CA GLU A 105 12.71 -14.13 20.58
C GLU A 105 12.27 -15.43 19.92
N ASP A 106 10.96 -15.67 19.90
CA ASP A 106 10.36 -16.88 19.33
C ASP A 106 9.97 -16.72 17.86
N GLN A 107 10.07 -15.50 17.31
CA GLN A 107 9.60 -15.13 15.98
C GLN A 107 8.13 -15.53 15.76
N THR A 108 7.26 -15.17 16.72
CA THR A 108 5.84 -15.51 16.65
C THR A 108 4.96 -14.28 16.45
N ILE A 109 3.82 -14.49 15.78
CA ILE A 109 2.73 -13.54 15.59
C ILE A 109 1.48 -14.11 16.23
N PHE A 110 0.83 -13.33 17.08
CA PHE A 110 -0.45 -13.68 17.70
C PHE A 110 -1.50 -12.59 17.43
N LEU A 111 -2.64 -12.99 16.94
CA LEU A 111 -3.81 -12.12 16.77
C LEU A 111 -4.75 -12.34 17.95
N LYS A 112 -4.97 -11.29 18.76
CA LYS A 112 -5.75 -11.38 20.00
C LYS A 112 -7.21 -11.76 19.83
N LEU A 113 -7.83 -11.33 18.72
CA LEU A 113 -9.27 -11.47 18.53
C LEU A 113 -9.57 -12.66 17.63
N GLU A 114 -10.51 -13.50 18.03
CA GLU A 114 -11.00 -14.60 17.21
C GLU A 114 -11.57 -14.09 15.86
N GLY A 115 -11.14 -14.73 14.76
CA GLY A 115 -11.51 -14.35 13.41
C GLY A 115 -10.86 -13.06 12.90
N MET A 116 -9.90 -12.49 13.64
CA MET A 116 -9.00 -11.45 13.12
C MET A 116 -8.14 -11.98 11.97
N LYS A 117 -7.79 -11.11 11.03
CA LYS A 117 -6.97 -11.49 9.86
C LYS A 117 -5.96 -10.42 9.54
N LEU A 118 -4.80 -10.83 9.07
CA LEU A 118 -3.82 -9.99 8.40
C LEU A 118 -3.99 -10.11 6.90
N GLY A 119 -3.88 -8.98 6.20
CA GLY A 119 -3.75 -8.90 4.75
C GLY A 119 -2.67 -7.88 4.41
N LEU A 120 -1.75 -8.29 3.57
CA LEU A 120 -0.58 -7.48 3.22
C LEU A 120 -0.73 -6.77 1.86
N GLY A 121 -1.98 -6.63 1.35
CA GLY A 121 -2.25 -6.06 0.03
C GLY A 121 -1.79 -4.61 -0.16
N GLY A 122 -1.71 -3.81 0.91
CA GLY A 122 -1.28 -2.41 0.84
C GLY A 122 0.19 -2.19 1.27
N ILE A 123 1.03 -3.23 1.21
CA ILE A 123 2.49 -3.17 1.44
C ILE A 123 3.21 -4.29 0.68
N GLY A 124 2.49 -5.34 0.31
CA GLY A 124 3.08 -6.56 -0.24
C GLY A 124 3.58 -6.40 -1.66
N GLN A 125 2.93 -5.60 -2.48
CA GLN A 125 3.36 -5.34 -3.86
C GLN A 125 4.65 -4.53 -3.88
N GLY A 126 4.71 -3.48 -3.06
CA GLY A 126 5.93 -2.71 -2.86
C GLY A 126 7.08 -3.55 -2.29
N TYR A 127 6.79 -4.44 -1.33
CA TYR A 127 7.76 -5.39 -0.80
C TYR A 127 8.30 -6.33 -1.87
N ILE A 128 7.44 -6.89 -2.72
CA ILE A 128 7.84 -7.74 -3.86
C ILE A 128 8.78 -6.96 -4.78
N ALA A 129 8.45 -5.71 -5.13
CA ALA A 129 9.28 -4.88 -6.00
C ALA A 129 10.69 -4.67 -5.42
N ASP A 130 10.80 -4.41 -4.11
CA ASP A 130 12.08 -4.23 -3.41
C ASP A 130 12.91 -5.54 -3.39
N LYS A 131 12.27 -6.68 -3.17
CA LYS A 131 12.95 -7.99 -3.16
C LYS A 131 13.41 -8.42 -4.54
N VAL A 132 12.58 -8.24 -5.56
CA VAL A 132 12.97 -8.50 -6.96
C VAL A 132 14.16 -7.65 -7.34
N LYS A 133 14.16 -6.34 -7.05
CA LYS A 133 15.34 -5.49 -7.26
C LYS A 133 16.58 -6.06 -6.57
N THR A 134 16.45 -6.47 -5.31
CA THR A 134 17.57 -7.02 -4.53
C THR A 134 18.15 -8.26 -5.20
N VAL A 135 17.30 -9.21 -5.62
CA VAL A 135 17.73 -10.43 -6.32
C VAL A 135 18.43 -10.09 -7.65
N LEU A 136 17.87 -9.17 -8.42
CA LEU A 136 18.45 -8.76 -9.70
C LEU A 136 19.81 -8.07 -9.53
N LEU A 137 19.96 -7.17 -8.57
CA LEU A 137 21.22 -6.50 -8.23
C LEU A 137 22.29 -7.52 -7.81
N THR A 138 21.95 -8.46 -6.92
CA THR A 138 22.87 -9.51 -6.45
C THR A 138 23.34 -10.41 -7.58
N ASN A 139 22.54 -10.58 -8.64
CA ASN A 139 22.90 -11.37 -9.81
C ASN A 139 23.51 -10.54 -10.95
N GLY A 140 23.95 -9.30 -10.69
CA GLY A 140 24.71 -8.49 -11.63
C GLY A 140 23.88 -7.58 -12.55
N CYS A 141 22.55 -7.46 -12.33
CA CYS A 141 21.72 -6.49 -13.05
C CYS A 141 21.92 -5.10 -12.46
N SER A 142 22.89 -4.34 -12.96
CA SER A 142 23.30 -3.03 -12.43
C SER A 142 22.29 -1.91 -12.66
N SER A 143 21.32 -2.09 -13.56
CA SER A 143 20.31 -1.08 -13.88
C SER A 143 19.00 -1.75 -14.30
N GLY A 144 17.88 -1.22 -13.83
CA GLY A 144 16.56 -1.75 -14.17
C GLY A 144 15.42 -0.95 -13.58
N ILE A 145 14.24 -1.35 -13.98
CA ILE A 145 12.96 -0.91 -13.43
C ILE A 145 12.07 -2.14 -13.23
N VAL A 146 11.48 -2.24 -12.06
CA VAL A 146 10.48 -3.25 -11.72
C VAL A 146 9.16 -2.53 -11.47
N ASN A 147 8.10 -3.08 -12.02
CA ASN A 147 6.72 -2.60 -11.82
C ASN A 147 5.86 -3.78 -11.40
N VAL A 148 5.35 -3.74 -10.17
CA VAL A 148 4.45 -4.73 -9.61
C VAL A 148 3.08 -4.07 -9.43
N SER A 149 2.23 -4.19 -10.45
CA SER A 149 0.85 -3.65 -10.45
C SER A 149 0.74 -2.14 -10.16
N GLY A 150 1.76 -1.35 -10.50
CA GLY A 150 1.79 0.09 -10.22
C GLY A 150 2.90 0.50 -9.25
N ASP A 151 3.36 -0.43 -8.42
CA ASP A 151 4.50 -0.24 -7.52
C ASP A 151 5.81 -0.32 -8.28
N ILE A 152 6.45 0.82 -8.46
CA ILE A 152 7.62 0.96 -9.32
C ILE A 152 8.86 1.18 -8.46
N ASN A 153 9.90 0.36 -8.69
CA ASN A 153 11.25 0.61 -8.19
C ASN A 153 12.23 0.69 -9.36
N ALA A 154 13.06 1.73 -9.37
CA ALA A 154 14.08 1.93 -10.39
C ALA A 154 15.47 2.06 -9.77
N TRP A 155 16.49 1.49 -10.44
CA TRP A 155 17.89 1.60 -10.02
C TRP A 155 18.81 1.73 -11.23
N GLY A 156 20.01 2.29 -11.00
CA GLY A 156 20.96 2.59 -12.07
C GLY A 156 20.40 3.60 -13.08
N LYS A 157 20.89 3.55 -14.30
CA LYS A 157 20.50 4.49 -15.37
C LYS A 157 20.11 3.72 -16.63
N GLN A 158 19.37 4.37 -17.51
CA GLN A 158 19.07 3.88 -18.85
C GLN A 158 20.37 3.72 -19.66
N SER A 159 20.33 3.02 -20.79
CA SER A 159 21.49 2.81 -21.69
C SER A 159 22.10 4.13 -22.20
N ASN A 160 21.29 5.18 -22.32
CA ASN A 160 21.71 6.53 -22.70
C ASN A 160 22.25 7.38 -21.52
N GLN A 161 22.53 6.77 -20.37
CA GLN A 161 23.02 7.38 -19.13
C GLN A 161 22.05 8.38 -18.46
N LYS A 162 20.81 8.48 -18.93
CA LYS A 162 19.76 9.28 -18.29
C LYS A 162 19.12 8.50 -17.14
N PRO A 163 18.56 9.17 -16.11
CA PRO A 163 17.76 8.49 -15.10
C PRO A 163 16.52 7.84 -15.74
N TRP A 164 15.98 6.83 -15.06
CA TRP A 164 14.66 6.32 -15.39
C TRP A 164 13.62 7.41 -15.19
N THR A 165 12.51 7.34 -15.90
CA THR A 165 11.42 8.33 -15.75
C THR A 165 10.08 7.62 -15.56
N VAL A 166 9.27 8.18 -14.68
CA VAL A 166 7.89 7.73 -14.45
C VAL A 166 6.92 8.88 -14.75
N GLY A 167 5.84 8.54 -15.44
CA GLY A 167 4.73 9.47 -15.67
C GLY A 167 3.64 9.30 -14.61
N ILE A 168 3.25 10.39 -13.95
CA ILE A 168 2.08 10.38 -13.08
C ILE A 168 0.84 10.65 -13.93
N VAL A 169 -0.05 9.67 -13.97
CA VAL A 169 -1.27 9.72 -14.78
C VAL A 169 -2.25 10.74 -14.18
N ASN A 170 -2.90 11.51 -15.03
CA ASN A 170 -3.96 12.40 -14.59
C ASN A 170 -5.21 11.56 -14.22
N PRO A 171 -5.60 11.50 -12.94
CA PRO A 171 -6.73 10.67 -12.53
C PRO A 171 -8.08 11.15 -13.10
N MET A 172 -8.15 12.41 -13.55
CA MET A 172 -9.33 12.98 -14.22
C MET A 172 -9.33 12.68 -15.72
N ASN A 173 -8.18 12.28 -16.31
CA ASN A 173 -8.05 11.88 -17.71
C ASN A 173 -6.91 10.86 -17.85
N LYS A 174 -7.25 9.57 -17.75
CA LYS A 174 -6.30 8.44 -17.73
C LYS A 174 -5.38 8.35 -18.97
N ASN A 175 -5.74 9.00 -20.07
CA ASN A 175 -4.92 9.02 -21.29
C ASN A 175 -3.85 10.12 -21.27
N LYS A 176 -3.76 10.90 -20.19
CA LYS A 176 -2.80 12.00 -20.05
C LYS A 176 -1.92 11.80 -18.82
N VAL A 177 -0.63 12.02 -19.02
CA VAL A 177 0.35 12.19 -17.94
C VAL A 177 0.40 13.68 -17.62
N PHE A 178 0.22 14.07 -16.37
CA PHE A 178 0.30 15.48 -15.98
C PHE A 178 1.70 15.89 -15.51
N ALA A 179 2.50 14.94 -15.06
CA ALA A 179 3.88 15.19 -14.62
C ALA A 179 4.77 13.99 -14.91
N THR A 180 6.06 14.24 -15.17
CA THR A 180 7.06 13.18 -15.40
C THR A 180 8.25 13.40 -14.47
N PHE A 181 8.56 12.39 -13.66
CA PHE A 181 9.61 12.46 -12.65
C PHE A 181 10.79 11.57 -13.00
N PRO A 182 12.02 12.02 -12.80
CA PRO A 182 13.20 11.15 -12.85
C PRO A 182 13.21 10.24 -11.62
N LEU A 183 13.51 8.96 -11.83
CA LEU A 183 13.75 7.99 -10.77
C LEU A 183 15.22 7.55 -10.81
N GLU A 184 15.95 7.85 -9.73
CA GLU A 184 17.34 7.42 -9.58
C GLU A 184 17.48 6.71 -8.21
N ASN A 185 17.57 5.39 -8.22
CA ASN A 185 17.61 4.54 -7.03
C ASN A 185 16.44 4.83 -6.05
N SER A 186 15.26 5.00 -6.59
CA SER A 186 14.06 5.37 -5.87
C SER A 186 12.84 4.63 -6.39
N SER A 187 11.76 4.73 -5.66
CA SER A 187 10.47 4.13 -5.98
C SER A 187 9.35 5.16 -6.03
N VAL A 188 8.28 4.79 -6.67
CA VAL A 188 7.00 5.49 -6.64
C VAL A 188 5.86 4.48 -6.67
N GLU A 189 4.86 4.75 -5.86
CA GLU A 189 3.58 4.03 -5.84
C GLU A 189 2.44 5.03 -5.94
N THR A 190 1.31 4.62 -6.51
CA THR A 190 0.12 5.47 -6.64
C THR A 190 -1.15 4.73 -6.24
N SER A 191 -1.67 5.06 -5.07
CA SER A 191 -3.01 4.66 -4.63
C SER A 191 -4.08 5.57 -5.24
N GLY A 192 -5.15 5.00 -5.80
CA GLY A 192 -6.19 5.80 -6.44
C GLY A 192 -7.57 5.14 -6.46
N ASN A 193 -8.62 5.95 -6.50
CA ASN A 193 -10.01 5.50 -6.48
C ASN A 193 -10.70 5.56 -7.85
N TYR A 194 -9.99 5.88 -8.90
CA TYR A 194 -10.58 6.13 -10.21
C TYR A 194 -11.05 4.87 -10.96
N GLU A 195 -10.71 3.68 -10.45
CA GLU A 195 -11.13 2.39 -11.03
C GLU A 195 -12.25 1.70 -10.25
N LYS A 196 -12.23 1.79 -8.92
CA LYS A 196 -13.16 1.07 -8.04
C LYS A 196 -13.78 2.03 -7.02
N TYR A 197 -15.05 2.35 -7.23
CA TYR A 197 -15.83 3.23 -6.35
C TYR A 197 -17.33 2.95 -6.48
N VAL A 198 -18.11 3.45 -5.52
CA VAL A 198 -19.57 3.54 -5.61
C VAL A 198 -20.00 4.99 -5.42
N ILE A 199 -21.19 5.35 -5.92
CA ILE A 199 -21.74 6.69 -5.76
C ILE A 199 -23.07 6.60 -5.03
N PHE A 200 -23.17 7.33 -3.90
CA PHE A 200 -24.42 7.53 -3.16
C PHE A 200 -24.65 9.04 -2.97
N ASN A 201 -25.84 9.52 -3.32
CA ASN A 201 -26.21 10.94 -3.19
C ASN A 201 -25.17 11.91 -3.82
N GLY A 202 -24.59 11.54 -4.95
CA GLY A 202 -23.58 12.33 -5.64
C GLY A 202 -22.17 12.29 -5.04
N ILE A 203 -21.97 11.62 -3.92
CA ILE A 203 -20.66 11.45 -3.28
C ILE A 203 -20.02 10.15 -3.77
N ARG A 204 -18.75 10.24 -4.19
CA ARG A 204 -17.94 9.09 -4.59
C ARG A 204 -17.28 8.48 -3.35
N TYR A 205 -17.53 7.20 -3.13
CA TYR A 205 -16.94 6.39 -2.08
C TYR A 205 -15.89 5.45 -2.69
N SER A 206 -14.65 5.60 -2.25
CA SER A 206 -13.50 4.82 -2.70
C SER A 206 -13.57 3.35 -2.24
N HIS A 207 -12.91 2.45 -2.96
CA HIS A 207 -12.65 1.11 -2.44
C HIS A 207 -11.60 1.08 -1.31
N ILE A 208 -10.88 2.18 -1.11
CA ILE A 208 -9.97 2.37 0.03
C ILE A 208 -10.82 2.84 1.22
N ILE A 209 -10.89 2.00 2.24
CA ILE A 209 -11.74 2.20 3.41
C ILE A 209 -10.87 2.58 4.60
N ASP A 210 -11.31 3.54 5.38
CA ASP A 210 -10.68 3.88 6.67
C ASP A 210 -10.88 2.72 7.67
N PRO A 211 -9.82 2.02 8.07
CA PRO A 211 -9.91 0.88 8.99
C PRO A 211 -10.48 1.26 10.36
N ARG A 212 -10.38 2.52 10.76
CA ARG A 212 -10.80 3.05 12.06
C ARG A 212 -12.31 3.24 12.13
N THR A 213 -12.93 3.52 10.99
CA THR A 213 -14.35 3.91 10.94
C THR A 213 -15.21 2.94 10.13
N GLY A 214 -14.60 2.22 9.17
CA GLY A 214 -15.29 1.36 8.22
C GLY A 214 -15.94 2.10 7.05
N TYR A 215 -15.80 3.43 6.97
CA TYR A 215 -16.26 4.20 5.83
C TYR A 215 -15.21 4.31 4.75
N PRO A 216 -15.59 4.25 3.47
CA PRO A 216 -14.70 4.57 2.38
C PRO A 216 -14.14 5.98 2.47
N ALA A 217 -12.85 6.15 2.18
CA ALA A 217 -12.19 7.45 2.14
C ALA A 217 -12.77 8.32 1.01
N THR A 218 -12.88 9.63 1.26
CA THR A 218 -13.40 10.64 0.33
C THR A 218 -12.45 11.83 0.24
N GLY A 219 -12.68 12.73 -0.72
CA GLY A 219 -11.91 13.98 -0.86
C GLY A 219 -10.58 13.83 -1.61
N ILE A 220 -10.12 12.61 -1.87
CA ILE A 220 -8.91 12.31 -2.64
C ILE A 220 -9.23 11.38 -3.80
N VAL A 221 -8.58 11.60 -4.93
CA VAL A 221 -8.67 10.74 -6.12
C VAL A 221 -7.42 9.90 -6.31
N SER A 222 -6.23 10.46 -6.06
CA SER A 222 -4.98 9.71 -6.09
C SER A 222 -3.92 10.29 -5.16
N VAL A 223 -3.05 9.42 -4.68
CA VAL A 223 -1.85 9.73 -3.91
C VAL A 223 -0.68 9.00 -4.54
N SER A 224 0.34 9.73 -4.99
CA SER A 224 1.60 9.15 -5.45
C SER A 224 2.67 9.45 -4.41
N VAL A 225 3.30 8.41 -3.87
CA VAL A 225 4.38 8.53 -2.87
C VAL A 225 5.70 8.12 -3.48
N PHE A 226 6.70 8.96 -3.29
CA PHE A 226 8.10 8.72 -3.67
C PHE A 226 8.91 8.37 -2.43
N ALA A 227 9.64 7.27 -2.48
CA ALA A 227 10.47 6.80 -1.37
C ALA A 227 11.70 6.04 -1.90
N LYS A 228 12.63 5.70 -1.01
CA LYS A 228 13.74 4.81 -1.35
C LYS A 228 13.31 3.35 -1.46
N GLN A 229 12.35 2.94 -0.62
CA GLN A 229 11.80 1.59 -0.56
C GLN A 229 10.35 1.61 -1.04
N THR A 230 10.02 0.67 -1.92
CA THR A 230 8.68 0.60 -2.51
C THR A 230 7.64 0.15 -1.48
N GLU A 231 8.01 -0.74 -0.56
CA GLU A 231 7.11 -1.17 0.53
C GLU A 231 6.62 0.00 1.38
N ILE A 232 7.50 1.01 1.60
CA ILE A 232 7.16 2.21 2.37
C ILE A 232 6.24 3.13 1.55
N ALA A 233 6.53 3.28 0.25
CA ALA A 233 5.70 4.07 -0.65
C ALA A 233 4.27 3.51 -0.74
N ASP A 234 4.13 2.18 -0.90
CA ASP A 234 2.87 1.44 -0.99
C ASP A 234 2.02 1.65 0.28
N ALA A 235 2.59 1.35 1.45
CA ALA A 235 1.87 1.49 2.70
C ALA A 235 1.51 2.95 3.04
N LEU A 236 2.40 3.90 2.77
CA LEU A 236 2.13 5.32 3.02
C LEU A 236 1.10 5.89 2.06
N ALA A 237 1.11 5.51 0.78
CA ALA A 237 0.13 6.01 -0.18
C ALA A 237 -1.31 5.62 0.24
N THR A 238 -1.50 4.37 0.68
CA THR A 238 -2.76 3.90 1.26
C THR A 238 -3.13 4.69 2.52
N GLY A 239 -2.18 4.85 3.46
CA GLY A 239 -2.43 5.60 4.71
C GLY A 239 -2.75 7.06 4.47
N ILE A 240 -2.01 7.76 3.59
CA ILE A 240 -2.22 9.16 3.23
C ILE A 240 -3.57 9.35 2.54
N PHE A 241 -3.96 8.40 1.68
CA PHE A 241 -5.27 8.43 1.03
C PHE A 241 -6.41 8.45 2.04
N VAL A 242 -6.27 7.70 3.13
CA VAL A 242 -7.24 7.66 4.24
C VAL A 242 -7.17 8.91 5.12
N LEU A 243 -5.96 9.43 5.40
CA LEU A 243 -5.75 10.62 6.23
C LEU A 243 -6.29 11.92 5.62
N GLY A 244 -6.38 11.97 4.29
CA GLY A 244 -6.81 13.17 3.59
C GLY A 244 -5.63 14.11 3.27
N VAL A 245 -5.92 15.18 2.51
CA VAL A 245 -4.91 16.10 1.95
C VAL A 245 -4.06 16.78 3.04
N GLU A 246 -4.70 17.42 4.00
CA GLU A 246 -4.01 18.24 4.99
C GLU A 246 -3.13 17.40 5.92
N VAL A 247 -3.73 16.39 6.56
CA VAL A 247 -3.02 15.50 7.50
C VAL A 247 -1.96 14.68 6.78
N GLY A 248 -2.26 14.19 5.56
CA GLY A 248 -1.31 13.42 4.75
C GLY A 248 -0.08 14.23 4.36
N LEU A 249 -0.25 15.49 3.92
CA LEU A 249 0.86 16.39 3.62
C LEU A 249 1.66 16.75 4.86
N ASP A 250 1.00 17.03 5.97
CA ASP A 250 1.68 17.35 7.23
C ASP A 250 2.55 16.16 7.69
N LEU A 251 2.02 14.95 7.63
CA LEU A 251 2.76 13.74 7.92
C LEU A 251 4.00 13.61 7.02
N VAL A 252 3.83 13.67 5.69
CA VAL A 252 4.95 13.48 4.75
C VAL A 252 6.02 14.54 4.91
N ASN A 253 5.64 15.79 5.16
CA ASN A 253 6.58 16.89 5.36
C ASN A 253 7.46 16.73 6.62
N GLN A 254 7.13 15.81 7.52
CA GLN A 254 7.94 15.45 8.69
C GLN A 254 8.83 14.23 8.43
N LEU A 255 8.61 13.49 7.34
CA LEU A 255 9.35 12.27 7.00
C LEU A 255 10.52 12.58 6.08
N LYS A 256 11.73 12.20 6.51
CA LYS A 256 12.93 12.40 5.69
C LYS A 256 13.00 11.42 4.53
N GLY A 257 13.16 11.95 3.31
CA GLY A 257 13.33 11.15 2.09
C GLY A 257 12.04 10.53 1.56
N ILE A 258 10.89 11.01 2.03
CA ILE A 258 9.57 10.69 1.53
C ILE A 258 8.94 11.95 0.97
N GLU A 259 8.38 11.85 -0.22
CA GLU A 259 7.65 12.93 -0.88
C GLU A 259 6.34 12.40 -1.43
N CYS A 260 5.34 13.26 -1.59
CA CYS A 260 4.08 12.84 -2.20
C CYS A 260 3.44 13.92 -3.08
N ILE A 261 2.59 13.44 -3.98
CA ILE A 261 1.65 14.23 -4.75
C ILE A 261 0.25 13.68 -4.49
N ILE A 262 -0.66 14.57 -4.16
CA ILE A 262 -2.07 14.24 -3.90
C ILE A 262 -2.93 14.99 -4.90
N VAL A 263 -3.85 14.31 -5.55
CA VAL A 263 -4.92 14.92 -6.35
C VAL A 263 -6.23 14.77 -5.62
N ASP A 264 -6.87 15.90 -5.29
CA ASP A 264 -8.16 15.90 -4.60
C ASP A 264 -9.35 15.65 -5.56
N ASP A 265 -10.54 15.51 -5.01
CA ASP A 265 -11.78 15.24 -5.76
C ASP A 265 -12.24 16.40 -6.66
N LYS A 266 -11.63 17.58 -6.49
CA LYS A 266 -11.82 18.77 -7.36
C LYS A 266 -10.78 18.84 -8.47
N GLY A 267 -9.84 17.87 -8.51
CA GLY A 267 -8.75 17.83 -9.48
C GLY A 267 -7.60 18.77 -9.16
N LYS A 268 -7.57 19.38 -7.97
CA LYS A 268 -6.45 20.21 -7.53
C LYS A 268 -5.28 19.33 -7.09
N ILE A 269 -4.08 19.71 -7.53
CA ILE A 269 -2.85 19.01 -7.22
C ILE A 269 -2.20 19.67 -6.00
N HIS A 270 -1.84 18.83 -5.04
CA HIS A 270 -1.11 19.20 -3.83
C HIS A 270 0.20 18.41 -3.80
N SER A 271 1.29 18.99 -3.32
CA SER A 271 2.58 18.30 -3.20
C SER A 271 3.23 18.59 -1.86
N SER A 272 4.03 17.65 -1.38
CA SER A 272 4.93 17.86 -0.25
C SER A 272 6.00 18.93 -0.57
N LYS A 273 6.66 19.45 0.47
CA LYS A 273 7.59 20.59 0.36
C LYS A 273 8.80 20.34 -0.53
N GLY A 274 9.23 19.07 -0.67
CA GLY A 274 10.37 18.71 -1.50
C GLY A 274 10.07 18.63 -2.99
N ILE A 275 8.78 18.66 -3.41
CA ILE A 275 8.37 18.60 -4.81
C ILE A 275 7.89 19.96 -5.30
N ASP A 276 8.67 20.60 -6.19
CA ASP A 276 8.19 21.70 -7.02
C ASP A 276 7.53 21.15 -8.28
N ILE A 277 6.21 20.94 -8.22
CA ILE A 277 5.46 20.29 -9.29
C ILE A 277 5.60 21.01 -10.64
N LYS A 278 5.80 22.32 -10.66
CA LYS A 278 5.93 23.11 -11.89
C LYS A 278 7.15 22.70 -12.74
N LYS A 279 8.17 22.13 -12.12
CA LYS A 279 9.36 21.62 -12.85
C LYS A 279 9.08 20.34 -13.63
N TYR A 280 8.00 19.62 -13.33
CA TYR A 280 7.68 18.29 -13.83
C TYR A 280 6.40 18.22 -14.66
N THR A 281 5.59 19.30 -14.66
CA THR A 281 4.40 19.43 -15.52
C THR A 281 4.81 19.97 -16.90
N LYS A 282 4.14 19.44 -17.94
CA LYS A 282 4.28 19.93 -19.32
C LYS A 282 3.21 20.98 -19.64
#